data_533f8a50f893ed1256d2950efaef847f
#
_entry.id   533f8a50f893ed1256d2950efaef847f
#
_cell.length_a   1.000
_cell.length_b   1.000
_cell.length_c   1.000
_cell.angle_alpha   90.00
_cell.angle_beta   90.00
_cell.angle_gamma   90.00
#
_symmetry.space_group_name_H-M   'P 1'
#
loop_
_entity.id
_entity.type
_entity.pdbx_description
1 polymer ?
#
loop_
_entity_poly.entity_id
_entity_poly.type
_entity_poly.pdbx_seq_one_letter_code
_entity_poly.pdbx_strand_id
1 'polypeptide(L)'
;MAETKNTTITLDELKSFLWGAAVRLRGQIDAAGYKEYIFPLLFFKRISDVYDEQYNKYFEEGGKKYADMQAEDFAIRIPEGAHWNDVRQVTENVGQQLVDAFRDIEQANPGVQADGRIIGGLEGIFGPKDIWTNKAKMPDHIITSLIEDFSRYTLSLATCPADEMGQAYEYLVGKFADDAGNTAQEFYTNRTVVTLMAEILNPRPDESIYDPTCGSGGMLIKCLTHLKDKGEEWQGVHVFGQEINGLTSSIARMNLYLNGIEDFSIACADTLTQPAFLDGSQLRKFDIVLANPPYSIKQWNREAFANDKWGRNFLGTPPQGRADYAFLQHILASMNDNSGRCAILFPHGVLFRKEEFEMRQKLVELDLVECVIGIGKNLFYNSPMEACIVICKNNKSGKRKGNILFIDAKEEVTRKNAQSYLEDVHISKITQAYNDFCDVDGFAKVVRNEEIVANNKSKLSIKRYVRPIAATMQLSLSECVSEWNTISTEINSTIDGLISQIE
;
A
#
# COMPACT_ATOMS: atom_id res chain seq x y z
N MET A 1 -29.22 6.05 -25.76
CA MET A 1 -27.79 5.77 -25.53
C MET A 1 -27.02 7.09 -25.65
N ALA A 2 -26.12 7.37 -24.71
CA ALA A 2 -25.25 8.53 -24.80
C ALA A 2 -24.22 8.33 -25.93
N GLU A 3 -23.87 9.42 -26.61
CA GLU A 3 -22.80 9.40 -27.62
C GLU A 3 -21.45 9.22 -26.93
N THR A 4 -20.65 8.26 -27.37
CA THR A 4 -19.34 7.96 -26.79
C THR A 4 -18.28 8.87 -27.38
N LYS A 5 -17.49 9.54 -26.54
CA LYS A 5 -16.38 10.40 -26.97
C LYS A 5 -15.10 9.56 -27.16
N ASN A 6 -14.55 9.56 -28.35
CA ASN A 6 -13.28 8.94 -28.72
C ASN A 6 -12.13 9.98 -28.73
N THR A 7 -12.12 10.88 -27.77
CA THR A 7 -11.07 11.90 -27.59
C THR A 7 -10.27 11.56 -26.34
N THR A 8 -8.98 11.90 -26.34
CA THR A 8 -8.14 11.78 -25.14
C THR A 8 -8.81 12.50 -23.97
N ILE A 9 -8.93 11.82 -22.83
CA ILE A 9 -9.46 12.37 -21.59
C ILE A 9 -8.30 12.81 -20.70
N THR A 10 -8.36 14.01 -20.15
CA THR A 10 -7.36 14.46 -19.18
C THR A 10 -7.55 13.80 -17.82
N LEU A 11 -6.48 13.71 -17.03
CA LEU A 11 -6.52 13.08 -15.70
C LEU A 11 -7.57 13.72 -14.78
N ASP A 12 -7.74 15.06 -14.81
CA ASP A 12 -8.71 15.75 -13.95
C ASP A 12 -10.16 15.52 -14.43
N GLU A 13 -10.38 15.45 -15.73
CA GLU A 13 -11.67 15.07 -16.30
C GLU A 13 -12.01 13.62 -15.94
N LEU A 14 -11.02 12.72 -16.04
CA LEU A 14 -11.19 11.31 -15.68
C LEU A 14 -11.55 11.14 -14.19
N LYS A 15 -10.83 11.81 -13.30
CA LYS A 15 -11.13 11.81 -11.85
C LYS A 15 -12.53 12.34 -11.55
N SER A 16 -12.89 13.46 -12.18
CA SER A 16 -14.22 14.08 -12.02
C SER A 16 -15.33 13.17 -12.55
N PHE A 17 -15.12 12.56 -13.70
CA PHE A 17 -16.02 11.62 -14.33
C PHE A 17 -16.27 10.39 -13.44
N LEU A 18 -15.22 9.72 -12.99
CA LEU A 18 -15.30 8.52 -12.17
C LEU A 18 -15.95 8.79 -10.80
N TRP A 19 -15.61 9.93 -10.17
CA TRP A 19 -16.26 10.34 -8.94
C TRP A 19 -17.76 10.68 -9.16
N GLY A 20 -18.09 11.31 -10.28
CA GLY A 20 -19.47 11.59 -10.66
C GLY A 20 -20.31 10.31 -10.80
N ALA A 21 -19.77 9.26 -11.38
CA ALA A 21 -20.42 7.94 -11.45
C ALA A 21 -20.67 7.34 -10.06
N ALA A 22 -19.69 7.44 -9.15
CA ALA A 22 -19.84 6.97 -7.77
C ALA A 22 -20.94 7.73 -6.99
N VAL A 23 -21.02 9.03 -7.18
CA VAL A 23 -22.03 9.88 -6.51
C VAL A 23 -23.46 9.51 -6.91
N ARG A 24 -23.70 8.90 -8.08
CA ARG A 24 -25.03 8.41 -8.49
C ARG A 24 -25.58 7.32 -7.59
N LEU A 25 -24.70 6.56 -6.93
CA LEU A 25 -25.11 5.54 -5.96
C LEU A 25 -25.60 6.14 -4.62
N ARG A 26 -25.43 7.46 -4.44
CA ARG A 26 -25.86 8.14 -3.21
C ARG A 26 -27.36 8.01 -3.00
N GLY A 27 -27.72 7.59 -1.79
CA GLY A 27 -29.12 7.34 -1.41
C GLY A 27 -29.64 5.94 -1.74
N GLN A 28 -28.92 5.15 -2.54
CA GLN A 28 -29.22 3.74 -2.81
C GLN A 28 -28.30 2.82 -2.03
N ILE A 29 -27.02 3.18 -1.98
CA ILE A 29 -25.94 2.40 -1.35
C ILE A 29 -25.20 3.33 -0.38
N ASP A 30 -24.72 2.78 0.74
CA ASP A 30 -23.84 3.49 1.66
C ASP A 30 -22.49 3.78 1.00
N ALA A 31 -21.85 4.90 1.34
CA ALA A 31 -20.60 5.34 0.72
C ALA A 31 -19.50 4.26 0.78
N ALA A 32 -19.44 3.50 1.87
CA ALA A 32 -18.51 2.37 2.02
C ALA A 32 -18.71 1.25 0.98
N GLY A 33 -19.94 1.12 0.45
CA GLY A 33 -20.31 0.11 -0.54
C GLY A 33 -20.08 0.54 -2.00
N TYR A 34 -19.82 1.83 -2.30
CA TYR A 34 -19.64 2.29 -3.69
C TYR A 34 -18.55 1.54 -4.43
N LYS A 35 -17.47 1.21 -3.75
CA LYS A 35 -16.31 0.50 -4.30
C LYS A 35 -16.68 -0.87 -4.90
N GLU A 36 -17.69 -1.55 -4.33
CA GLU A 36 -18.13 -2.88 -4.78
C GLU A 36 -18.79 -2.84 -6.17
N TYR A 37 -19.28 -1.66 -6.60
CA TYR A 37 -19.93 -1.45 -7.89
C TYR A 37 -19.02 -0.68 -8.88
N ILE A 38 -18.37 0.36 -8.40
CA ILE A 38 -17.60 1.27 -9.28
C ILE A 38 -16.33 0.60 -9.82
N PHE A 39 -15.56 -0.09 -8.96
CA PHE A 39 -14.31 -0.72 -9.41
C PHE A 39 -14.53 -1.85 -10.42
N PRO A 40 -15.47 -2.80 -10.23
CA PRO A 40 -15.74 -3.81 -11.23
C PRO A 40 -16.20 -3.22 -12.57
N LEU A 41 -17.09 -2.20 -12.56
CA LEU A 41 -17.55 -1.55 -13.79
C LEU A 41 -16.42 -0.80 -14.50
N LEU A 42 -15.60 -0.06 -13.77
CA LEU A 42 -14.44 0.63 -14.34
C LEU A 42 -13.46 -0.36 -14.98
N PHE A 43 -13.15 -1.43 -14.27
CA PHE A 43 -12.26 -2.46 -14.77
C PHE A 43 -12.84 -3.14 -16.02
N PHE A 44 -14.10 -3.56 -15.98
CA PHE A 44 -14.80 -4.15 -17.12
C PHE A 44 -14.81 -3.24 -18.34
N LYS A 45 -15.15 -1.96 -18.14
CA LYS A 45 -15.14 -0.96 -19.23
C LYS A 45 -13.75 -0.84 -19.84
N ARG A 46 -12.72 -0.71 -18.99
CA ARG A 46 -11.32 -0.56 -19.43
C ARG A 46 -10.84 -1.75 -20.23
N ILE A 47 -11.01 -2.98 -19.72
CA ILE A 47 -10.52 -4.18 -20.41
C ILE A 47 -11.25 -4.41 -21.73
N SER A 48 -12.58 -4.13 -21.80
CA SER A 48 -13.34 -4.19 -23.05
C SER A 48 -12.84 -3.18 -24.06
N ASP A 49 -12.63 -1.93 -23.68
CA ASP A 49 -12.19 -0.89 -24.61
C ASP A 49 -10.77 -1.14 -25.13
N VAL A 50 -9.88 -1.66 -24.28
CA VAL A 50 -8.50 -2.03 -24.66
C VAL A 50 -8.52 -3.23 -25.62
N TYR A 51 -9.33 -4.25 -25.31
CA TYR A 51 -9.50 -5.40 -26.18
C TYR A 51 -10.03 -4.98 -27.57
N ASP A 52 -11.10 -4.19 -27.58
CA ASP A 52 -11.73 -3.72 -28.82
C ASP A 52 -10.75 -2.87 -29.68
N GLU A 53 -9.93 -2.01 -29.04
CA GLU A 53 -8.90 -1.23 -29.72
C GLU A 53 -7.84 -2.13 -30.37
N GLN A 54 -7.31 -3.11 -29.63
CA GLN A 54 -6.30 -4.05 -30.13
C GLN A 54 -6.87 -4.93 -31.23
N TYR A 55 -8.07 -5.46 -31.03
CA TYR A 55 -8.74 -6.32 -32.01
C TYR A 55 -9.00 -5.57 -33.31
N ASN A 56 -9.55 -4.35 -33.24
CA ASN A 56 -9.83 -3.53 -34.41
C ASN A 56 -8.57 -3.19 -35.20
N LYS A 57 -7.46 -2.91 -34.54
CA LYS A 57 -6.16 -2.70 -35.19
C LYS A 57 -5.77 -3.90 -36.04
N TYR A 58 -5.79 -5.12 -35.50
CA TYR A 58 -5.44 -6.33 -36.22
C TYR A 58 -6.49 -6.70 -37.28
N PHE A 59 -7.75 -6.35 -37.05
CA PHE A 59 -8.80 -6.52 -38.05
C PHE A 59 -8.56 -5.63 -39.26
N GLU A 60 -8.15 -4.39 -39.10
CA GLU A 60 -7.77 -3.46 -40.17
C GLU A 60 -6.53 -3.96 -40.94
N GLU A 61 -5.55 -4.56 -40.23
CA GLU A 61 -4.31 -5.08 -40.82
C GLU A 61 -4.53 -6.37 -41.68
N GLY A 62 -5.38 -7.29 -41.23
CA GLY A 62 -5.46 -8.62 -41.86
C GLY A 62 -6.84 -9.28 -41.85
N GLY A 63 -7.89 -8.57 -41.49
CA GLY A 63 -9.27 -9.05 -41.42
C GLY A 63 -9.53 -9.97 -40.22
N LYS A 64 -10.77 -10.49 -40.15
CA LYS A 64 -11.27 -11.23 -38.98
C LYS A 64 -10.37 -12.38 -38.56
N LYS A 65 -9.96 -13.24 -39.49
CA LYS A 65 -9.16 -14.42 -39.17
C LYS A 65 -7.79 -14.07 -38.55
N TYR A 66 -7.20 -12.97 -38.99
CA TYR A 66 -5.93 -12.48 -38.43
C TYR A 66 -6.13 -11.88 -37.03
N ALA A 67 -7.18 -11.08 -36.86
CA ALA A 67 -7.53 -10.55 -35.58
C ALA A 67 -7.86 -11.63 -34.52
N ASP A 68 -8.66 -12.64 -34.91
CA ASP A 68 -8.99 -13.78 -34.04
C ASP A 68 -7.72 -14.53 -33.59
N MET A 69 -6.75 -14.74 -34.49
CA MET A 69 -5.48 -15.39 -34.17
C MET A 69 -4.64 -14.54 -33.20
N GLN A 70 -4.56 -13.22 -33.40
CA GLN A 70 -3.80 -12.34 -32.54
C GLN A 70 -4.47 -12.17 -31.15
N ALA A 71 -5.79 -12.25 -31.08
CA ALA A 71 -6.54 -12.13 -29.82
C ALA A 71 -6.29 -13.32 -28.87
N GLU A 72 -5.75 -14.44 -29.33
CA GLU A 72 -5.33 -15.55 -28.47
C GLU A 72 -4.14 -15.16 -27.56
N ASP A 73 -3.33 -14.17 -27.98
CA ASP A 73 -2.15 -13.69 -27.26
C ASP A 73 -2.43 -12.39 -26.44
N PHE A 74 -3.67 -11.90 -26.41
CA PHE A 74 -4.00 -10.72 -25.60
C PHE A 74 -3.88 -11.04 -24.11
N ALA A 75 -3.39 -10.07 -23.35
CA ALA A 75 -3.20 -10.18 -21.89
C ALA A 75 -4.50 -10.56 -21.16
N ILE A 76 -5.63 -10.07 -21.64
CA ILE A 76 -6.96 -10.40 -21.14
C ILE A 76 -7.85 -10.84 -22.31
N ARG A 77 -8.43 -12.02 -22.18
CA ARG A 77 -9.39 -12.58 -23.15
C ARG A 77 -10.80 -12.19 -22.77
N ILE A 78 -11.56 -11.66 -23.73
CA ILE A 78 -12.98 -11.36 -23.56
C ILE A 78 -13.77 -12.22 -24.55
N PRO A 79 -14.59 -13.17 -24.06
CA PRO A 79 -15.43 -14.01 -24.91
C PRO A 79 -16.46 -13.20 -25.69
N GLU A 80 -16.88 -13.72 -26.84
CA GLU A 80 -17.99 -13.15 -27.62
C GLU A 80 -19.26 -13.11 -26.77
N GLY A 81 -19.98 -11.99 -26.81
CA GLY A 81 -21.15 -11.71 -25.95
C GLY A 81 -20.86 -11.20 -24.55
N ALA A 82 -19.57 -11.15 -24.14
CA ALA A 82 -19.14 -10.64 -22.85
C ALA A 82 -18.46 -9.26 -22.91
N HIS A 83 -18.54 -8.56 -24.04
CA HIS A 83 -17.98 -7.22 -24.20
C HIS A 83 -18.88 -6.15 -23.55
N TRP A 84 -18.30 -5.00 -23.24
CA TRP A 84 -19.04 -3.85 -22.68
C TRP A 84 -20.27 -3.49 -23.52
N ASN A 85 -20.12 -3.43 -24.84
CA ASN A 85 -21.20 -3.06 -25.74
C ASN A 85 -22.31 -4.11 -25.83
N ASP A 86 -22.01 -5.40 -25.60
CA ASP A 86 -23.02 -6.46 -25.55
C ASP A 86 -23.93 -6.26 -24.33
N VAL A 87 -23.33 -5.99 -23.14
CA VAL A 87 -24.06 -5.72 -21.92
C VAL A 87 -24.86 -4.40 -22.02
N ARG A 88 -24.28 -3.36 -22.63
CA ARG A 88 -24.93 -2.05 -22.81
C ARG A 88 -26.23 -2.11 -23.64
N GLN A 89 -26.34 -3.06 -24.57
CA GLN A 89 -27.52 -3.21 -25.44
C GLN A 89 -28.70 -3.89 -24.73
N VAL A 90 -28.46 -4.50 -23.57
CA VAL A 90 -29.50 -5.21 -22.82
C VAL A 90 -30.40 -4.23 -22.09
N THR A 91 -31.73 -4.42 -22.19
CA THR A 91 -32.74 -3.53 -21.59
C THR A 91 -33.46 -4.13 -20.39
N GLU A 92 -33.40 -5.46 -20.22
CA GLU A 92 -34.04 -6.18 -19.12
C GLU A 92 -33.06 -7.16 -18.48
N ASN A 93 -33.16 -7.35 -17.16
CA ASN A 93 -32.26 -8.20 -16.40
C ASN A 93 -30.76 -7.86 -16.60
N VAL A 94 -30.47 -6.57 -16.71
CA VAL A 94 -29.12 -6.05 -16.99
C VAL A 94 -28.11 -6.54 -15.96
N GLY A 95 -28.51 -6.61 -14.68
CA GLY A 95 -27.66 -7.15 -13.61
C GLY A 95 -27.25 -8.61 -13.81
N GLN A 96 -28.17 -9.46 -14.36
CA GLN A 96 -27.85 -10.85 -14.66
C GLN A 96 -26.89 -10.94 -15.85
N GLN A 97 -27.13 -10.17 -16.92
CA GLN A 97 -26.24 -10.13 -18.08
C GLN A 97 -24.81 -9.68 -17.70
N LEU A 98 -24.72 -8.69 -16.81
CA LEU A 98 -23.43 -8.23 -16.28
C LEU A 98 -22.71 -9.35 -15.52
N VAL A 99 -23.42 -10.07 -14.65
CA VAL A 99 -22.87 -11.24 -13.92
C VAL A 99 -22.42 -12.35 -14.84
N ASP A 100 -23.16 -12.61 -15.92
CA ASP A 100 -22.79 -13.65 -16.91
C ASP A 100 -21.53 -13.22 -17.66
N ALA A 101 -21.44 -11.96 -18.12
CA ALA A 101 -20.23 -11.42 -18.75
C ALA A 101 -19.00 -11.50 -17.81
N PHE A 102 -19.15 -11.14 -16.54
CA PHE A 102 -18.07 -11.24 -15.54
C PHE A 102 -17.61 -12.68 -15.35
N ARG A 103 -18.53 -13.63 -15.28
CA ARG A 103 -18.20 -15.05 -15.16
C ARG A 103 -17.44 -15.57 -16.39
N ASP A 104 -17.90 -15.22 -17.56
CA ASP A 104 -17.31 -15.68 -18.81
C ASP A 104 -15.88 -15.12 -18.98
N ILE A 105 -15.66 -13.84 -18.62
CA ILE A 105 -14.33 -13.23 -18.60
C ILE A 105 -13.42 -13.91 -17.56
N GLU A 106 -13.91 -14.14 -16.34
CA GLU A 106 -13.13 -14.84 -15.31
C GLU A 106 -12.73 -16.26 -15.76
N GLN A 107 -13.64 -17.00 -16.37
CA GLN A 107 -13.38 -18.36 -16.87
C GLN A 107 -12.40 -18.39 -18.05
N ALA A 108 -12.42 -17.38 -18.90
CA ALA A 108 -11.48 -17.24 -20.01
C ALA A 108 -10.06 -16.87 -19.57
N ASN A 109 -9.91 -16.34 -18.34
CA ASN A 109 -8.63 -15.88 -17.79
C ASN A 109 -8.34 -16.55 -16.42
N PRO A 110 -8.12 -17.88 -16.38
CA PRO A 110 -7.85 -18.60 -15.14
C PRO A 110 -6.49 -18.23 -14.58
N GLY A 111 -6.40 -18.20 -13.25
CA GLY A 111 -5.12 -18.09 -12.56
C GLY A 111 -4.34 -19.40 -12.54
N VAL A 112 -3.11 -19.34 -12.09
CA VAL A 112 -2.27 -20.53 -11.89
C VAL A 112 -2.66 -21.18 -10.57
N GLN A 113 -2.99 -22.48 -10.59
CA GLN A 113 -3.22 -23.23 -9.36
C GLN A 113 -1.89 -23.67 -8.74
N ALA A 114 -1.65 -23.24 -7.52
CA ALA A 114 -0.52 -23.68 -6.71
C ALA A 114 -0.99 -24.01 -5.29
N ASP A 115 -0.69 -25.21 -4.80
CA ASP A 115 -1.05 -25.69 -3.45
C ASP A 115 -2.54 -25.56 -3.08
N GLY A 116 -3.44 -25.76 -4.06
CA GLY A 116 -4.89 -25.63 -3.86
C GLY A 116 -5.40 -24.18 -3.82
N ARG A 117 -4.58 -23.20 -4.19
CA ARG A 117 -4.91 -21.78 -4.28
C ARG A 117 -4.75 -21.27 -5.70
N ILE A 118 -5.49 -20.22 -6.03
CA ILE A 118 -5.38 -19.54 -7.32
C ILE A 118 -4.52 -18.31 -7.14
N ILE A 119 -3.45 -18.23 -7.91
CA ILE A 119 -2.49 -17.12 -7.91
C ILE A 119 -2.57 -16.44 -9.28
N GLY A 120 -2.76 -15.14 -9.30
CA GLY A 120 -2.97 -14.37 -10.53
C GLY A 120 -4.32 -14.63 -11.17
N GLY A 121 -4.45 -14.37 -12.48
CA GLY A 121 -5.69 -14.50 -13.26
C GLY A 121 -6.80 -13.54 -12.84
N LEU A 122 -7.99 -13.74 -13.42
CA LEU A 122 -9.15 -12.87 -13.14
C LEU A 122 -10.22 -13.50 -12.24
N GLU A 123 -10.06 -14.75 -11.78
CA GLU A 123 -11.07 -15.41 -10.96
C GLU A 123 -11.41 -14.59 -9.71
N GLY A 124 -12.71 -14.29 -9.53
CA GLY A 124 -13.24 -13.47 -8.44
C GLY A 124 -12.85 -12.00 -8.49
N ILE A 125 -12.25 -11.49 -9.57
CA ILE A 125 -11.80 -10.09 -9.67
C ILE A 125 -12.98 -9.11 -9.63
N PHE A 126 -14.13 -9.48 -10.16
CA PHE A 126 -15.32 -8.63 -10.17
C PHE A 126 -16.09 -8.64 -8.85
N GLY A 127 -15.57 -9.36 -7.83
CA GLY A 127 -16.17 -9.39 -6.51
C GLY A 127 -17.48 -10.20 -6.41
N PRO A 128 -18.31 -9.92 -5.39
CA PRO A 128 -19.58 -10.61 -5.18
C PRO A 128 -20.56 -10.37 -6.32
N LYS A 129 -21.07 -11.43 -6.95
CA LYS A 129 -21.95 -11.32 -8.11
C LYS A 129 -23.43 -11.13 -7.74
N ASP A 130 -23.82 -11.59 -6.55
CA ASP A 130 -25.19 -11.47 -6.02
C ASP A 130 -25.64 -10.02 -5.79
N ILE A 131 -24.71 -9.11 -5.59
CA ILE A 131 -25.01 -7.67 -5.43
C ILE A 131 -25.66 -7.08 -6.68
N TRP A 132 -25.32 -7.56 -7.87
CA TRP A 132 -25.82 -7.07 -9.16
C TRP A 132 -27.21 -7.59 -9.50
N THR A 133 -27.56 -8.77 -9.00
CA THR A 133 -28.87 -9.40 -9.23
C THR A 133 -29.91 -9.07 -8.17
N ASN A 134 -29.52 -8.41 -7.09
CA ASN A 134 -30.43 -7.97 -6.03
C ASN A 134 -31.19 -6.72 -6.45
N LYS A 135 -32.33 -6.91 -7.14
CA LYS A 135 -33.16 -5.80 -7.67
C LYS A 135 -33.73 -4.85 -6.62
N ALA A 136 -33.76 -5.25 -5.33
CA ALA A 136 -34.19 -4.37 -4.25
C ALA A 136 -33.14 -3.31 -3.91
N LYS A 137 -31.86 -3.64 -4.02
CA LYS A 137 -30.73 -2.73 -3.78
C LYS A 137 -30.20 -2.09 -5.06
N MET A 138 -30.19 -2.86 -6.15
CA MET A 138 -29.63 -2.46 -7.44
C MET A 138 -30.62 -2.77 -8.58
N PRO A 139 -31.68 -1.96 -8.76
CA PRO A 139 -32.62 -2.14 -9.84
C PRO A 139 -31.98 -1.86 -11.20
N ASP A 140 -32.50 -2.51 -12.27
CA ASP A 140 -31.93 -2.44 -13.63
C ASP A 140 -31.70 -1.00 -14.12
N HIS A 141 -32.59 -0.05 -13.82
CA HIS A 141 -32.42 1.34 -14.26
C HIS A 141 -31.20 2.05 -13.65
N ILE A 142 -30.78 1.67 -12.45
CA ILE A 142 -29.56 2.20 -11.83
C ILE A 142 -28.33 1.61 -12.52
N ILE A 143 -28.32 0.28 -12.78
CA ILE A 143 -27.24 -0.38 -13.50
C ILE A 143 -27.09 0.21 -14.90
N THR A 144 -28.19 0.35 -15.63
CA THR A 144 -28.21 0.97 -16.97
C THR A 144 -27.69 2.40 -16.93
N SER A 145 -28.08 3.19 -15.90
CA SER A 145 -27.58 4.55 -15.75
C SER A 145 -26.06 4.59 -15.51
N LEU A 146 -25.51 3.67 -14.71
CA LEU A 146 -24.07 3.56 -14.50
C LEU A 146 -23.35 3.13 -15.79
N ILE A 147 -23.88 2.14 -16.52
CA ILE A 147 -23.32 1.69 -17.80
C ILE A 147 -23.31 2.86 -18.81
N GLU A 148 -24.39 3.63 -18.91
CA GLU A 148 -24.46 4.81 -19.78
C GLU A 148 -23.48 5.92 -19.35
N ASP A 149 -23.28 6.12 -18.05
CA ASP A 149 -22.27 7.06 -17.57
C ASP A 149 -20.87 6.62 -17.97
N PHE A 150 -20.50 5.36 -17.71
CA PHE A 150 -19.20 4.82 -18.12
C PHE A 150 -19.01 4.77 -19.64
N SER A 151 -20.11 4.74 -20.41
CA SER A 151 -20.07 4.74 -21.88
C SER A 151 -19.83 6.12 -22.50
N ARG A 152 -19.75 7.19 -21.72
CA ARG A 152 -19.50 8.55 -22.24
C ARG A 152 -18.12 8.72 -22.85
N TYR A 153 -17.14 7.93 -22.37
CA TYR A 153 -15.78 7.95 -22.84
C TYR A 153 -15.34 6.56 -23.25
N THR A 154 -14.50 6.50 -24.28
CA THR A 154 -13.69 5.31 -24.54
C THR A 154 -12.49 5.36 -23.61
N LEU A 155 -12.24 4.26 -22.89
CA LEU A 155 -11.14 4.11 -21.95
C LEU A 155 -10.07 3.15 -22.51
N SER A 156 -9.72 3.29 -23.79
CA SER A 156 -8.68 2.52 -24.46
C SER A 156 -7.28 3.06 -24.16
N LEU A 157 -6.24 2.38 -24.63
CA LEU A 157 -4.85 2.84 -24.44
C LEU A 157 -4.58 4.17 -25.15
N ALA A 158 -5.17 4.39 -26.32
CA ALA A 158 -5.02 5.62 -27.10
C ALA A 158 -5.74 6.83 -26.47
N THR A 159 -6.89 6.62 -25.85
CA THR A 159 -7.71 7.72 -25.28
C THR A 159 -7.42 7.97 -23.82
N CYS A 160 -6.94 6.97 -23.09
CA CYS A 160 -6.62 7.00 -21.66
C CYS A 160 -5.39 6.10 -21.40
N PRO A 161 -4.17 6.64 -21.44
CA PRO A 161 -2.96 5.89 -21.14
C PRO A 161 -3.00 5.19 -19.77
N ALA A 162 -2.27 4.08 -19.62
CA ALA A 162 -2.26 3.29 -18.38
C ALA A 162 -1.86 4.12 -17.15
N ASP A 163 -0.91 5.03 -17.28
CA ASP A 163 -0.46 5.90 -16.18
C ASP A 163 -1.58 6.82 -15.67
N GLU A 164 -2.38 7.39 -16.58
CA GLU A 164 -3.51 8.25 -16.21
C GLU A 164 -4.65 7.44 -15.60
N MET A 165 -4.94 6.27 -16.17
CA MET A 165 -5.93 5.33 -15.63
C MET A 165 -5.54 4.88 -14.23
N GLY A 166 -4.29 4.47 -14.02
CA GLY A 166 -3.77 4.08 -12.72
C GLY A 166 -3.87 5.21 -11.69
N GLN A 167 -3.48 6.42 -12.04
CA GLN A 167 -3.59 7.59 -11.14
C GLN A 167 -5.06 7.92 -10.79
N ALA A 168 -5.98 7.81 -11.75
CA ALA A 168 -7.39 8.03 -11.49
C ALA A 168 -8.01 6.93 -10.61
N TYR A 169 -7.61 5.67 -10.85
CA TYR A 169 -8.03 4.54 -10.01
C TYR A 169 -7.58 4.71 -8.56
N GLU A 170 -6.32 5.05 -8.34
CA GLU A 170 -5.79 5.30 -7.01
C GLU A 170 -6.43 6.53 -6.33
N TYR A 171 -6.80 7.56 -7.10
CA TYR A 171 -7.59 8.67 -6.58
C TYR A 171 -8.93 8.18 -6.04
N LEU A 172 -9.63 7.29 -6.74
CA LEU A 172 -10.89 6.69 -6.26
C LEU A 172 -10.67 5.83 -5.02
N VAL A 173 -9.61 5.01 -4.98
CA VAL A 173 -9.26 4.22 -3.79
C VAL A 173 -9.08 5.13 -2.59
N GLY A 174 -8.35 6.23 -2.74
CA GLY A 174 -8.18 7.25 -1.69
C GLY A 174 -9.50 7.90 -1.28
N LYS A 175 -10.35 8.28 -2.24
CA LYS A 175 -11.66 8.90 -1.97
C LYS A 175 -12.63 7.98 -1.23
N PHE A 176 -12.69 6.71 -1.62
CA PHE A 176 -13.54 5.74 -0.91
C PHE A 176 -12.99 5.40 0.48
N ALA A 177 -11.69 5.50 0.69
CA ALA A 177 -11.08 5.41 2.00
C ALA A 177 -11.47 6.59 2.91
N ASP A 178 -11.50 7.81 2.36
CA ASP A 178 -11.93 9.01 3.09
C ASP A 178 -13.41 8.93 3.52
N ASP A 179 -14.30 8.53 2.62
CA ASP A 179 -15.74 8.51 2.86
C ASP A 179 -16.19 7.36 3.80
N ALA A 180 -15.45 6.25 3.83
CA ALA A 180 -15.76 5.08 4.67
C ALA A 180 -15.35 5.24 6.16
N GLY A 181 -14.66 6.32 6.54
CA GLY A 181 -14.25 6.58 7.91
C GLY A 181 -13.19 5.62 8.45
N ASN A 182 -13.20 5.36 9.78
CA ASN A 182 -12.12 4.63 10.46
C ASN A 182 -11.87 3.18 9.98
N THR A 183 -12.83 2.54 9.35
CA THR A 183 -12.72 1.16 8.84
C THR A 183 -11.93 1.04 7.54
N ALA A 184 -11.77 2.14 6.80
CA ALA A 184 -11.04 2.16 5.52
C ALA A 184 -9.55 2.48 5.65
N GLN A 185 -9.07 2.80 6.84
CA GLN A 185 -7.66 3.15 7.10
C GLN A 185 -6.68 2.00 6.82
N GLU A 186 -7.17 0.76 6.80
CA GLU A 186 -6.36 -0.43 6.59
C GLU A 186 -5.89 -0.61 5.14
N PHE A 187 -6.45 0.17 4.18
CA PHE A 187 -6.24 -0.10 2.75
C PHE A 187 -5.40 0.93 2.00
N TYR A 188 -5.05 2.06 2.63
CA TYR A 188 -4.36 3.12 1.91
C TYR A 188 -3.16 3.68 2.67
N THR A 189 -1.97 3.42 2.15
CA THR A 189 -0.71 4.00 2.63
C THR A 189 -0.43 5.31 1.90
N ASN A 190 -0.03 6.36 2.63
CA ASN A 190 0.32 7.65 2.04
C ASN A 190 1.38 7.48 0.95
N ARG A 191 1.07 7.95 -0.26
CA ARG A 191 1.91 7.77 -1.45
C ARG A 191 3.33 8.30 -1.29
N THR A 192 3.50 9.42 -0.60
CA THR A 192 4.83 10.03 -0.43
C THR A 192 5.70 9.21 0.53
N VAL A 193 5.09 8.53 1.51
CA VAL A 193 5.77 7.55 2.37
C VAL A 193 6.17 6.32 1.56
N VAL A 194 5.28 5.84 0.68
CA VAL A 194 5.59 4.70 -0.21
C VAL A 194 6.71 5.08 -1.18
N THR A 195 6.73 6.30 -1.71
CA THR A 195 7.84 6.81 -2.53
C THR A 195 9.16 6.76 -1.78
N LEU A 196 9.18 7.26 -0.53
CA LEU A 196 10.38 7.18 0.32
C LEU A 196 10.85 5.73 0.52
N MET A 197 9.93 4.80 0.79
CA MET A 197 10.28 3.38 0.96
C MET A 197 10.86 2.77 -0.32
N ALA A 198 10.28 3.07 -1.49
CA ALA A 198 10.78 2.62 -2.78
C ALA A 198 12.17 3.22 -3.10
N GLU A 199 12.39 4.51 -2.84
CA GLU A 199 13.70 5.18 -2.98
C GLU A 199 14.78 4.52 -2.13
N ILE A 200 14.47 4.20 -0.86
CA ILE A 200 15.40 3.56 0.06
C ILE A 200 15.71 2.12 -0.35
N LEU A 201 14.69 1.35 -0.73
CA LEU A 201 14.86 -0.03 -1.16
C LEU A 201 15.54 -0.12 -2.52
N ASN A 202 15.35 0.89 -3.38
CA ASN A 202 15.98 1.02 -4.67
C ASN A 202 15.94 -0.31 -5.48
N PRO A 203 14.76 -0.73 -5.93
CA PRO A 203 14.58 -1.97 -6.68
C PRO A 203 15.38 -1.97 -7.99
N ARG A 204 15.72 -3.16 -8.48
CA ARG A 204 16.41 -3.42 -9.74
C ARG A 204 15.57 -4.32 -10.64
N PRO A 205 15.78 -4.29 -11.95
CA PRO A 205 14.99 -5.07 -12.92
C PRO A 205 15.00 -6.59 -12.71
N ASP A 206 16.07 -7.13 -12.12
CA ASP A 206 16.27 -8.57 -11.88
C ASP A 206 15.84 -9.03 -10.49
N GLU A 207 15.26 -8.12 -9.67
CA GLU A 207 14.85 -8.42 -8.30
C GLU A 207 13.37 -8.77 -8.18
N SER A 208 13.07 -9.71 -7.32
CA SER A 208 11.70 -10.06 -6.93
C SER A 208 11.20 -9.17 -5.80
N ILE A 209 9.94 -8.70 -5.91
CA ILE A 209 9.33 -7.76 -4.97
C ILE A 209 8.10 -8.40 -4.34
N TYR A 210 8.00 -8.36 -3.00
CA TYR A 210 6.90 -8.96 -2.25
C TYR A 210 6.31 -7.99 -1.22
N ASP A 211 4.97 -7.96 -1.16
CA ASP A 211 4.20 -7.30 -0.09
C ASP A 211 3.25 -8.31 0.57
N PRO A 212 3.52 -8.77 1.79
CA PRO A 212 2.70 -9.77 2.50
C PRO A 212 1.35 -9.23 3.00
N THR A 213 1.10 -7.93 2.87
CA THR A 213 -0.12 -7.24 3.31
C THR A 213 -0.49 -6.14 2.31
N CYS A 214 -0.55 -6.54 1.03
CA CYS A 214 -0.47 -5.60 -0.09
C CYS A 214 -1.63 -4.60 -0.21
N GLY A 215 -2.74 -4.82 0.49
CA GLY A 215 -3.87 -3.93 0.40
C GLY A 215 -4.34 -3.76 -1.05
N SER A 216 -4.37 -2.53 -1.54
CA SER A 216 -4.70 -2.19 -2.94
C SER A 216 -3.52 -2.31 -3.92
N GLY A 217 -2.38 -2.86 -3.52
CA GLY A 217 -1.20 -3.04 -4.37
C GLY A 217 -0.34 -1.78 -4.60
N GLY A 218 -0.67 -0.67 -3.95
CA GLY A 218 -0.02 0.61 -4.22
C GLY A 218 1.49 0.65 -3.95
N MET A 219 1.99 -0.14 -2.98
CA MET A 219 3.43 -0.26 -2.71
C MET A 219 4.16 -0.99 -3.84
N LEU A 220 3.58 -2.08 -4.35
CA LEU A 220 4.13 -2.84 -5.47
C LEU A 220 4.21 -1.99 -6.73
N ILE A 221 3.11 -1.28 -7.05
CA ILE A 221 3.05 -0.36 -8.20
C ILE A 221 4.13 0.71 -8.10
N LYS A 222 4.33 1.27 -6.90
CA LYS A 222 5.32 2.35 -6.72
C LYS A 222 6.76 1.88 -6.90
N CYS A 223 7.07 0.64 -6.54
CA CYS A 223 8.39 0.06 -6.83
C CYS A 223 8.64 -0.04 -8.34
N LEU A 224 7.64 -0.48 -9.12
CA LEU A 224 7.74 -0.55 -10.58
C LEU A 224 7.77 0.84 -11.23
N THR A 225 6.97 1.78 -10.73
CA THR A 225 7.01 3.17 -11.18
C THR A 225 8.38 3.80 -10.92
N HIS A 226 9.01 3.47 -9.78
CA HIS A 226 10.37 3.96 -9.48
C HIS A 226 11.41 3.49 -10.51
N LEU A 227 11.34 2.23 -10.95
CA LEU A 227 12.17 1.72 -12.05
C LEU A 227 11.90 2.47 -13.35
N LYS A 228 10.62 2.63 -13.70
CA LYS A 228 10.18 3.36 -14.88
C LYS A 228 10.68 4.80 -14.88
N ASP A 229 10.54 5.51 -13.77
CA ASP A 229 10.98 6.91 -13.62
C ASP A 229 12.51 7.05 -13.77
N LYS A 230 13.28 6.00 -13.48
CA LYS A 230 14.73 5.90 -13.73
C LYS A 230 15.10 5.50 -15.16
N GLY A 231 14.12 5.15 -15.98
CA GLY A 231 14.34 4.63 -17.34
C GLY A 231 14.90 3.20 -17.35
N GLU A 232 14.72 2.45 -16.27
CA GLU A 232 15.11 1.05 -16.15
C GLU A 232 13.98 0.12 -16.63
N GLU A 233 14.33 -1.14 -17.00
CA GLU A 233 13.35 -2.15 -17.36
C GLU A 233 12.47 -2.49 -16.15
N TRP A 234 11.16 -2.43 -16.31
CA TRP A 234 10.20 -2.67 -15.23
C TRP A 234 9.11 -3.67 -15.59
N GLN A 235 8.85 -3.87 -16.88
CA GLN A 235 7.76 -4.71 -17.36
C GLN A 235 7.98 -6.20 -17.09
N GLY A 236 9.24 -6.64 -17.06
CA GLY A 236 9.63 -8.02 -16.74
C GLY A 236 9.82 -8.28 -15.24
N VAL A 237 9.59 -7.29 -14.37
CA VAL A 237 9.72 -7.47 -12.92
C VAL A 237 8.47 -8.10 -12.35
N HIS A 238 8.56 -9.32 -11.85
CA HIS A 238 7.45 -10.01 -11.23
C HIS A 238 7.24 -9.54 -9.79
N VAL A 239 6.03 -9.06 -9.49
CA VAL A 239 5.63 -8.64 -8.16
C VAL A 239 4.68 -9.63 -7.48
N PHE A 240 4.85 -9.81 -6.18
CA PHE A 240 4.07 -10.73 -5.37
C PHE A 240 3.34 -9.97 -4.27
N GLY A 241 2.07 -10.26 -4.07
CA GLY A 241 1.29 -9.66 -3.00
C GLY A 241 0.39 -10.67 -2.30
N GLN A 242 0.15 -10.46 -1.02
CA GLN A 242 -0.83 -11.24 -0.28
C GLN A 242 -1.76 -10.32 0.50
N GLU A 243 -3.08 -10.60 0.42
CA GLU A 243 -4.11 -9.81 1.09
C GLU A 243 -5.20 -10.74 1.62
N ILE A 244 -5.63 -10.54 2.85
CA ILE A 244 -6.64 -11.39 3.49
C ILE A 244 -8.06 -11.09 3.02
N ASN A 245 -8.34 -9.84 2.69
CA ASN A 245 -9.67 -9.40 2.28
C ASN A 245 -9.89 -9.63 0.78
N GLY A 246 -10.89 -10.44 0.41
CA GLY A 246 -11.16 -10.79 -0.98
C GLY A 246 -11.44 -9.58 -1.89
N LEU A 247 -12.24 -8.62 -1.44
CA LEU A 247 -12.52 -7.41 -2.22
C LEU A 247 -11.25 -6.57 -2.40
N THR A 248 -10.46 -6.41 -1.37
CA THR A 248 -9.21 -5.65 -1.42
C THR A 248 -8.17 -6.34 -2.32
N SER A 249 -8.09 -7.67 -2.28
CA SER A 249 -7.27 -8.46 -3.20
C SER A 249 -7.71 -8.27 -4.66
N SER A 250 -9.02 -8.23 -4.93
CA SER A 250 -9.55 -7.91 -6.26
C SER A 250 -9.18 -6.49 -6.70
N ILE A 251 -9.29 -5.52 -5.80
CA ILE A 251 -8.88 -4.12 -6.05
C ILE A 251 -7.38 -4.05 -6.37
N ALA A 252 -6.52 -4.80 -5.68
CA ALA A 252 -5.10 -4.85 -5.96
C ALA A 252 -4.80 -5.37 -7.36
N ARG A 253 -5.44 -6.47 -7.77
CA ARG A 253 -5.29 -7.04 -9.11
C ARG A 253 -5.77 -6.09 -10.20
N MET A 254 -6.94 -5.47 -10.02
CA MET A 254 -7.44 -4.43 -10.93
C MET A 254 -6.45 -3.27 -11.03
N ASN A 255 -5.92 -2.82 -9.89
CA ASN A 255 -4.99 -1.70 -9.84
C ASN A 255 -3.70 -1.99 -10.62
N LEU A 256 -3.14 -3.19 -10.48
CA LEU A 256 -1.96 -3.62 -11.25
C LEU A 256 -2.25 -3.62 -12.75
N TYR A 257 -3.32 -4.27 -13.19
CA TYR A 257 -3.72 -4.28 -14.61
C TYR A 257 -3.96 -2.86 -15.16
N LEU A 258 -4.64 -2.00 -14.40
CA LEU A 258 -4.94 -0.63 -14.82
C LEU A 258 -3.69 0.25 -14.94
N ASN A 259 -2.62 -0.10 -14.22
CA ASN A 259 -1.29 0.51 -14.36
C ASN A 259 -0.41 -0.15 -15.44
N GLY A 260 -0.96 -1.07 -16.23
CA GLY A 260 -0.23 -1.78 -17.30
C GLY A 260 0.76 -2.83 -16.77
N ILE A 261 0.59 -3.28 -15.54
CA ILE A 261 1.40 -4.33 -14.92
C ILE A 261 0.66 -5.65 -15.10
N GLU A 262 1.24 -6.58 -15.86
CA GLU A 262 0.65 -7.87 -16.20
C GLU A 262 1.36 -9.03 -15.48
N ASP A 263 2.65 -8.87 -15.16
CA ASP A 263 3.46 -9.90 -14.51
C ASP A 263 3.40 -9.77 -12.98
N PHE A 264 2.36 -10.34 -12.38
CA PHE A 264 2.16 -10.33 -10.92
C PHE A 264 1.47 -11.58 -10.40
N SER A 265 1.62 -11.81 -9.10
CA SER A 265 0.90 -12.84 -8.34
C SER A 265 0.29 -12.23 -7.07
N ILE A 266 -1.02 -12.10 -7.01
CA ILE A 266 -1.74 -11.62 -5.82
C ILE A 266 -2.58 -12.75 -5.24
N ALA A 267 -2.25 -13.19 -4.03
CA ALA A 267 -2.94 -14.25 -3.31
C ALA A 267 -3.93 -13.69 -2.28
N CYS A 268 -5.14 -14.24 -2.26
CA CYS A 268 -6.14 -13.92 -1.24
C CYS A 268 -6.07 -14.94 -0.09
N ALA A 269 -5.28 -14.65 0.93
CA ALA A 269 -5.11 -15.51 2.11
C ALA A 269 -4.52 -14.76 3.31
N ASP A 270 -4.72 -15.29 4.52
CA ASP A 270 -4.07 -14.77 5.73
C ASP A 270 -2.58 -15.13 5.76
N THR A 271 -1.72 -14.15 5.69
CA THR A 271 -0.27 -14.27 5.69
C THR A 271 0.29 -15.02 6.90
N LEU A 272 -0.30 -14.84 8.06
CA LEU A 272 0.20 -15.47 9.28
C LEU A 272 -0.17 -16.95 9.37
N THR A 273 -1.34 -17.34 8.92
CA THR A 273 -1.82 -18.74 9.01
C THR A 273 -1.62 -19.52 7.72
N GLN A 274 -1.59 -18.84 6.57
CA GLN A 274 -1.56 -19.41 5.24
C GLN A 274 -0.67 -18.60 4.30
N PRO A 275 0.66 -18.57 4.50
CA PRO A 275 1.56 -17.94 3.54
C PRO A 275 1.39 -18.59 2.17
N ALA A 276 1.16 -17.76 1.15
CA ALA A 276 0.77 -18.25 -0.17
C ALA A 276 1.97 -18.64 -1.04
N PHE A 277 3.10 -17.96 -0.87
CA PHE A 277 4.25 -18.16 -1.74
C PHE A 277 5.26 -19.09 -1.08
N LEU A 278 5.33 -20.31 -1.63
CA LEU A 278 6.18 -21.38 -1.14
C LEU A 278 7.01 -21.96 -2.29
N ASP A 279 8.25 -22.33 -1.96
CA ASP A 279 9.09 -23.18 -2.80
C ASP A 279 9.16 -24.58 -2.14
N GLY A 280 8.32 -25.49 -2.61
CA GLY A 280 8.05 -26.75 -1.94
C GLY A 280 7.38 -26.56 -0.58
N SER A 281 8.04 -26.96 0.50
CA SER A 281 7.53 -26.81 1.88
C SER A 281 8.07 -25.55 2.60
N GLN A 282 8.96 -24.80 1.97
CA GLN A 282 9.61 -23.63 2.55
C GLN A 282 8.99 -22.34 2.03
N LEU A 283 9.17 -21.23 2.77
CA LEU A 283 8.81 -19.92 2.26
C LEU A 283 9.69 -19.57 1.07
N ARG A 284 9.07 -19.07 0.01
CA ARG A 284 9.76 -18.43 -1.10
C ARG A 284 10.54 -17.22 -0.59
N LYS A 285 11.72 -17.01 -1.15
CA LYS A 285 12.60 -15.90 -0.81
C LYS A 285 12.50 -14.80 -1.85
N PHE A 286 12.53 -13.55 -1.38
CA PHE A 286 12.41 -12.36 -2.21
C PHE A 286 13.57 -11.41 -1.95
N ASP A 287 13.99 -10.68 -2.97
CA ASP A 287 15.08 -9.70 -2.85
C ASP A 287 14.62 -8.44 -2.12
N ILE A 288 13.37 -8.05 -2.35
CA ILE A 288 12.74 -6.90 -1.70
C ILE A 288 11.42 -7.34 -1.05
N VAL A 289 11.26 -6.98 0.23
CA VAL A 289 9.97 -7.09 0.92
C VAL A 289 9.59 -5.73 1.48
N LEU A 290 8.41 -5.24 1.14
CA LEU A 290 7.89 -3.99 1.69
C LEU A 290 6.50 -4.23 2.26
N ALA A 291 6.16 -3.57 3.35
CA ALA A 291 4.88 -3.80 4.00
C ALA A 291 4.41 -2.62 4.84
N ASN A 292 3.10 -2.43 4.85
CA ASN A 292 2.38 -1.71 5.88
C ASN A 292 1.39 -2.69 6.53
N PRO A 293 1.85 -3.57 7.45
CA PRO A 293 0.97 -4.55 8.06
C PRO A 293 -0.05 -3.89 8.97
N PRO A 294 -1.20 -4.51 9.21
CA PRO A 294 -2.21 -3.99 10.14
C PRO A 294 -1.64 -3.93 11.56
N TYR A 295 -1.82 -2.76 12.23
CA TYR A 295 -1.18 -2.48 13.51
C TYR A 295 -1.89 -3.10 14.69
N SER A 296 -1.12 -3.75 15.58
CA SER A 296 -1.56 -4.20 16.90
C SER A 296 -2.82 -5.08 16.86
N ILE A 297 -2.91 -6.00 15.91
CA ILE A 297 -4.02 -6.95 15.82
C ILE A 297 -4.09 -7.77 17.09
N LYS A 298 -5.27 -7.84 17.70
CA LYS A 298 -5.55 -8.60 18.91
C LYS A 298 -6.08 -10.01 18.63
N GLN A 299 -6.80 -10.15 17.51
CA GLN A 299 -7.41 -11.42 17.09
C GLN A 299 -6.59 -12.02 15.96
N TRP A 300 -5.67 -12.92 16.29
CA TRP A 300 -4.85 -13.66 15.35
C TRP A 300 -4.49 -15.03 15.95
N ASN A 301 -4.11 -15.98 15.12
CA ASN A 301 -3.82 -17.34 15.57
C ASN A 301 -2.39 -17.45 16.13
N ARG A 302 -2.21 -16.97 17.37
CA ARG A 302 -0.93 -17.00 18.08
C ARG A 302 -0.39 -18.42 18.29
N GLU A 303 -1.28 -19.38 18.57
CA GLU A 303 -0.90 -20.77 18.83
C GLU A 303 -0.32 -21.42 17.56
N ALA A 304 -0.97 -21.22 16.41
CA ALA A 304 -0.44 -21.69 15.14
C ALA A 304 0.93 -21.09 14.84
N PHE A 305 1.14 -19.80 15.15
CA PHE A 305 2.43 -19.13 14.96
C PHE A 305 3.50 -19.63 15.96
N ALA A 306 3.13 -19.97 17.18
CA ALA A 306 4.04 -20.56 18.15
C ALA A 306 4.59 -21.93 17.67
N ASN A 307 3.78 -22.67 16.91
CA ASN A 307 4.11 -23.96 16.31
C ASN A 307 4.37 -23.83 14.79
N ASP A 308 4.94 -22.71 14.37
CA ASP A 308 5.12 -22.39 12.96
C ASP A 308 6.00 -23.42 12.23
N LYS A 309 5.46 -23.96 11.13
CA LYS A 309 6.15 -25.00 10.34
C LYS A 309 7.12 -24.44 9.29
N TRP A 310 7.12 -23.12 9.08
CA TRP A 310 7.97 -22.45 8.10
C TRP A 310 9.17 -21.74 8.73
N GLY A 311 9.41 -21.95 10.03
CA GLY A 311 10.59 -21.40 10.72
C GLY A 311 10.50 -19.90 11.02
N ARG A 312 9.31 -19.28 10.95
CA ARG A 312 9.14 -17.83 11.16
C ARG A 312 9.29 -17.41 12.62
N ASN A 313 8.99 -18.29 13.57
CA ASN A 313 9.03 -17.99 15.01
C ASN A 313 10.45 -17.98 15.61
N PHE A 314 11.44 -17.43 14.92
CA PHE A 314 12.84 -17.48 15.33
C PHE A 314 13.23 -16.42 16.37
N LEU A 315 12.52 -15.29 16.42
CA LEU A 315 12.70 -14.28 17.47
C LEU A 315 11.93 -14.64 18.75
N GLY A 316 10.87 -15.43 18.63
CA GLY A 316 9.94 -15.79 19.69
C GLY A 316 8.49 -15.44 19.35
N THR A 317 7.55 -15.95 20.14
CA THR A 317 6.11 -15.78 19.89
C THR A 317 5.61 -14.45 20.42
N PRO A 318 5.09 -13.55 19.59
CA PRO A 318 4.57 -12.26 20.02
C PRO A 318 3.37 -12.40 20.98
N PRO A 319 3.10 -11.38 21.82
CA PRO A 319 1.94 -11.40 22.71
C PRO A 319 0.62 -11.44 21.93
N GLN A 320 -0.43 -12.07 22.48
CA GLN A 320 -1.74 -12.21 21.83
C GLN A 320 -2.33 -10.87 21.38
N GLY A 321 -2.13 -9.83 22.16
CA GLY A 321 -2.70 -8.52 21.86
C GLY A 321 -2.03 -7.76 20.71
N ARG A 322 -0.99 -8.33 20.07
CA ARG A 322 -0.17 -7.60 19.08
C ARG A 322 0.57 -8.54 18.14
N ALA A 323 0.17 -8.57 16.89
CA ALA A 323 0.80 -9.40 15.85
C ALA A 323 1.99 -8.70 15.15
N ASP A 324 2.36 -7.47 15.53
CA ASP A 324 3.38 -6.68 14.83
C ASP A 324 4.67 -7.49 14.57
N TYR A 325 5.21 -8.17 15.58
CA TYR A 325 6.41 -9.00 15.43
C TYR A 325 6.17 -10.35 14.73
N ALA A 326 4.93 -10.80 14.57
CA ALA A 326 4.64 -11.95 13.71
C ALA A 326 4.78 -11.59 12.24
N PHE A 327 4.27 -10.43 11.83
CA PHE A 327 4.48 -9.89 10.48
C PHE A 327 5.95 -9.59 10.24
N LEU A 328 6.66 -8.95 11.18
CA LEU A 328 8.10 -8.71 11.07
C LEU A 328 8.86 -10.02 10.81
N GLN A 329 8.61 -11.07 11.58
CA GLN A 329 9.28 -12.35 11.43
C GLN A 329 8.92 -13.04 10.11
N HIS A 330 7.68 -12.94 9.64
CA HIS A 330 7.30 -13.43 8.32
C HIS A 330 8.08 -12.70 7.21
N ILE A 331 8.17 -11.38 7.28
CA ILE A 331 8.90 -10.55 6.32
C ILE A 331 10.39 -10.95 6.30
N LEU A 332 11.02 -11.01 7.46
CA LEU A 332 12.44 -11.39 7.56
C LEU A 332 12.70 -12.81 7.07
N ALA A 333 11.80 -13.76 7.38
CA ALA A 333 11.89 -15.14 6.91
C ALA A 333 11.67 -15.28 5.40
N SER A 334 10.99 -14.32 4.77
CA SER A 334 10.75 -14.28 3.32
C SER A 334 11.82 -13.51 2.54
N MET A 335 12.80 -12.90 3.21
CA MET A 335 13.91 -12.21 2.53
C MET A 335 14.93 -13.19 1.98
N ASN A 336 15.51 -12.87 0.81
CA ASN A 336 16.67 -13.57 0.26
C ASN A 336 17.83 -13.58 1.27
N ASP A 337 18.39 -14.75 1.54
CA ASP A 337 19.37 -14.93 2.62
C ASP A 337 20.67 -14.14 2.39
N ASN A 338 21.01 -13.84 1.15
CA ASN A 338 22.25 -13.14 0.79
C ASN A 338 22.07 -11.63 0.61
N SER A 339 21.03 -11.21 -0.11
CA SER A 339 20.86 -9.84 -0.58
C SER A 339 19.56 -9.20 -0.11
N GLY A 340 18.67 -9.97 0.51
CA GLY A 340 17.34 -9.55 0.87
C GLY A 340 17.33 -8.33 1.78
N ARG A 341 16.42 -7.41 1.46
CA ARG A 341 16.17 -6.20 2.24
C ARG A 341 14.67 -5.90 2.34
N CYS A 342 14.29 -5.25 3.43
CA CYS A 342 12.90 -4.85 3.59
C CYS A 342 12.76 -3.44 4.16
N ALA A 343 11.60 -2.83 3.91
CA ALA A 343 11.14 -1.63 4.57
C ALA A 343 9.72 -1.87 5.11
N ILE A 344 9.54 -1.67 6.40
CA ILE A 344 8.27 -1.97 7.08
C ILE A 344 7.80 -0.73 7.82
N LEU A 345 6.56 -0.36 7.56
CA LEU A 345 5.90 0.73 8.26
C LEU A 345 5.28 0.19 9.56
N PHE A 346 5.65 0.78 10.69
CA PHE A 346 5.19 0.33 12.00
C PHE A 346 4.82 1.50 12.92
N PRO A 347 3.94 1.26 13.93
CA PRO A 347 3.75 2.21 15.01
C PRO A 347 5.01 2.25 15.88
N HIS A 348 5.36 3.43 16.42
CA HIS A 348 6.55 3.62 17.25
C HIS A 348 6.66 2.63 18.43
N GLY A 349 5.52 2.08 18.89
CA GLY A 349 5.49 1.13 20.00
C GLY A 349 6.39 -0.08 19.81
N VAL A 350 6.55 -0.62 18.59
CA VAL A 350 7.41 -1.78 18.29
C VAL A 350 8.87 -1.55 18.70
N LEU A 351 9.30 -0.28 18.75
CA LEU A 351 10.67 0.10 19.06
C LEU A 351 11.01 0.01 20.55
N PHE A 352 10.01 -0.06 21.47
CA PHE A 352 10.32 0.06 22.90
C PHE A 352 9.39 -0.71 23.85
N ARG A 353 8.31 -1.32 23.39
CA ARG A 353 7.37 -2.06 24.25
C ARG A 353 8.10 -3.13 25.05
N LYS A 354 7.68 -3.33 26.29
CA LYS A 354 8.32 -4.26 27.23
C LYS A 354 8.07 -5.73 26.85
N GLU A 355 6.89 -6.03 26.40
CA GLU A 355 6.43 -7.39 26.04
C GLU A 355 7.20 -7.97 24.86
N GLU A 356 7.79 -7.11 24.02
CA GLU A 356 8.54 -7.48 22.80
C GLU A 356 10.06 -7.34 23.00
N PHE A 357 10.51 -7.18 24.25
CA PHE A 357 11.92 -6.91 24.58
C PHE A 357 12.88 -8.01 24.07
N GLU A 358 12.58 -9.27 24.39
CA GLU A 358 13.44 -10.41 24.02
C GLU A 358 13.56 -10.58 22.49
N MET A 359 12.42 -10.42 21.79
CA MET A 359 12.39 -10.47 20.33
C MET A 359 13.23 -9.36 19.72
N ARG A 360 13.09 -8.14 20.25
CA ARG A 360 13.85 -6.98 19.79
C ARG A 360 15.34 -7.11 20.10
N GLN A 361 15.71 -7.69 21.22
CA GLN A 361 17.10 -7.98 21.56
C GLN A 361 17.72 -8.93 20.54
N LYS A 362 17.08 -10.07 20.26
CA LYS A 362 17.52 -11.02 19.25
C LYS A 362 17.62 -10.38 17.87
N LEU A 363 16.65 -9.53 17.51
CA LEU A 363 16.64 -8.82 16.22
C LEU A 363 17.89 -7.95 16.05
N VAL A 364 18.34 -7.25 17.11
CA VAL A 364 19.56 -6.43 17.11
C VAL A 364 20.82 -7.30 17.12
N GLU A 365 20.84 -8.36 17.94
CA GLU A 365 21.97 -9.32 18.03
C GLU A 365 22.23 -10.06 16.72
N LEU A 366 21.17 -10.38 15.96
CA LEU A 366 21.27 -10.99 14.62
C LEU A 366 21.72 -9.99 13.53
N ASP A 367 21.95 -8.74 13.88
CA ASP A 367 22.40 -7.68 12.97
C ASP A 367 21.48 -7.44 11.76
N LEU A 368 20.18 -7.67 11.91
CA LEU A 368 19.20 -7.56 10.82
C LEU A 368 18.74 -6.12 10.60
N VAL A 369 18.59 -5.31 11.65
CA VAL A 369 18.14 -3.91 11.52
C VAL A 369 19.26 -3.06 10.94
N GLU A 370 18.99 -2.37 9.84
CA GLU A 370 19.93 -1.44 9.20
C GLU A 370 19.63 0.01 9.54
N CYS A 371 18.34 0.40 9.50
CA CYS A 371 17.94 1.77 9.78
C CYS A 371 16.55 1.83 10.42
N VAL A 372 16.34 2.84 11.27
CA VAL A 372 15.03 3.19 11.83
C VAL A 372 14.76 4.67 11.56
N ILE A 373 13.72 4.96 10.79
CA ILE A 373 13.34 6.32 10.40
C ILE A 373 12.04 6.69 11.11
N GLY A 374 12.05 7.76 11.90
CA GLY A 374 10.83 8.34 12.46
C GLY A 374 10.22 9.31 11.47
N ILE A 375 8.95 9.10 11.13
CA ILE A 375 8.21 9.98 10.23
C ILE A 375 7.16 10.80 10.99
N GLY A 376 6.79 11.93 10.42
CA GLY A 376 5.91 12.92 11.03
C GLY A 376 4.47 12.46 11.26
N LYS A 377 3.71 13.30 11.97
CA LYS A 377 2.28 13.10 12.23
C LYS A 377 1.42 13.33 10.99
N ASN A 378 0.21 12.78 11.00
CA ASN A 378 -0.82 12.98 9.97
C ASN A 378 -0.38 12.56 8.56
N LEU A 379 0.60 11.65 8.45
CA LEU A 379 0.96 10.96 7.22
C LEU A 379 0.04 9.75 6.93
N PHE A 380 -0.78 9.36 7.91
CA PHE A 380 -1.79 8.32 7.75
C PHE A 380 -3.18 8.95 7.66
N TYR A 381 -4.02 8.41 6.81
CA TYR A 381 -5.38 8.88 6.64
C TYR A 381 -6.12 8.90 7.99
N ASN A 382 -6.69 10.05 8.35
CA ASN A 382 -7.47 10.28 9.57
C ASN A 382 -6.80 9.84 10.89
N SER A 383 -5.47 9.71 10.92
CA SER A 383 -4.74 9.31 12.12
C SER A 383 -3.61 10.29 12.45
N PRO A 384 -3.61 10.88 13.66
CA PRO A 384 -2.50 11.71 14.13
C PRO A 384 -1.29 10.89 14.58
N MET A 385 -1.31 9.57 14.37
CA MET A 385 -0.29 8.66 14.87
C MET A 385 1.06 8.92 14.21
N GLU A 386 2.10 8.96 15.02
CA GLU A 386 3.48 8.91 14.56
C GLU A 386 3.84 7.45 14.24
N ALA A 387 4.49 7.23 13.11
CA ALA A 387 4.99 5.93 12.72
C ALA A 387 6.50 5.96 12.45
N CYS A 388 7.06 4.78 12.27
CA CYS A 388 8.44 4.62 11.87
C CYS A 388 8.54 3.64 10.71
N ILE A 389 9.57 3.83 9.89
CA ILE A 389 9.99 2.85 8.88
C ILE A 389 11.17 2.10 9.47
N VAL A 390 11.03 0.78 9.60
CA VAL A 390 12.11 -0.13 10.01
C VAL A 390 12.67 -0.78 8.77
N ILE A 391 13.96 -0.57 8.51
CA ILE A 391 14.68 -1.14 7.38
C ILE A 391 15.57 -2.24 7.90
N CYS A 392 15.38 -3.45 7.34
CA CYS A 392 16.24 -4.60 7.63
C CYS A 392 16.94 -5.07 6.36
N LYS A 393 18.10 -5.65 6.55
CA LYS A 393 18.93 -6.18 5.46
C LYS A 393 19.74 -7.38 5.93
N ASN A 394 19.72 -8.43 5.13
CA ASN A 394 20.60 -9.56 5.31
C ASN A 394 22.04 -9.22 4.88
N ASN A 395 23.02 -9.81 5.55
CA ASN A 395 24.44 -9.67 5.22
C ASN A 395 24.92 -8.23 5.05
N LYS A 396 24.61 -7.37 6.03
CA LYS A 396 25.13 -6.00 6.05
C LYS A 396 26.66 -5.97 5.92
N SER A 397 27.19 -5.00 5.21
CA SER A 397 28.62 -4.88 4.92
C SER A 397 29.17 -3.48 5.24
N GLY A 398 30.50 -3.36 5.29
CA GLY A 398 31.20 -2.10 5.52
C GLY A 398 30.75 -1.42 6.82
N LYS A 399 30.51 -0.11 6.76
CA LYS A 399 30.09 0.70 7.93
C LYS A 399 28.72 0.36 8.48
N ARG A 400 27.90 -0.41 7.76
CA ARG A 400 26.55 -0.81 8.18
C ARG A 400 26.57 -2.04 9.08
N LYS A 401 27.59 -2.92 8.96
CA LYS A 401 27.71 -4.13 9.78
C LYS A 401 27.91 -3.79 11.25
N GLY A 402 27.08 -4.37 12.12
CA GLY A 402 27.12 -4.16 13.56
C GLY A 402 26.62 -2.77 14.00
N ASN A 403 26.00 -2.00 13.08
CA ASN A 403 25.51 -0.66 13.36
C ASN A 403 24.08 -0.49 12.88
N ILE A 404 23.33 0.40 13.54
CA ILE A 404 21.99 0.86 13.14
C ILE A 404 22.01 2.37 12.99
N LEU A 405 21.47 2.85 11.87
CA LEU A 405 21.24 4.27 11.64
C LEU A 405 19.86 4.65 12.16
N PHE A 406 19.77 5.71 12.96
CA PHE A 406 18.52 6.31 13.40
C PHE A 406 18.35 7.66 12.71
N ILE A 407 17.20 7.90 12.09
CA ILE A 407 16.86 9.17 11.41
C ILE A 407 15.59 9.74 12.06
N ASP A 408 15.63 10.95 12.59
CA ASP A 408 14.46 11.67 13.10
C ASP A 408 13.94 12.64 12.03
N ALA A 409 13.09 12.12 11.14
CA ALA A 409 12.47 12.89 10.07
C ALA A 409 11.05 13.36 10.40
N LYS A 410 10.69 13.46 11.67
CA LYS A 410 9.32 13.84 12.07
C LYS A 410 8.92 15.27 11.68
N GLU A 411 9.90 16.17 11.55
CA GLU A 411 9.68 17.56 11.12
C GLU A 411 9.78 17.71 9.57
N GLU A 412 10.24 16.66 8.86
CA GLU A 412 10.36 16.66 7.41
C GLU A 412 9.00 16.35 6.76
N VAL A 413 8.04 17.24 6.94
CA VAL A 413 6.68 17.13 6.40
C VAL A 413 6.14 18.50 6.01
N THR A 414 5.36 18.54 4.95
CA THR A 414 4.51 19.67 4.60
C THR A 414 3.08 19.34 4.95
N ARG A 415 2.40 20.26 5.64
CA ARG A 415 0.99 20.10 6.01
C ARG A 415 0.10 20.90 5.09
N LYS A 416 -0.85 20.22 4.45
CA LYS A 416 -1.89 20.85 3.64
C LYS A 416 -3.26 20.36 4.11
N ASN A 417 -4.09 21.27 4.59
CA ASN A 417 -5.36 20.96 5.25
C ASN A 417 -5.14 20.05 6.47
N ALA A 418 -5.85 18.93 6.55
CA ALA A 418 -5.77 17.98 7.66
C ALA A 418 -4.68 16.91 7.48
N GLN A 419 -4.02 16.84 6.33
CA GLN A 419 -3.03 15.82 5.96
C GLN A 419 -1.61 16.37 5.87
N SER A 420 -0.63 15.51 6.21
CA SER A 420 0.78 15.75 5.93
C SER A 420 1.25 14.91 4.73
N TYR A 421 2.27 15.37 4.03
CA TYR A 421 2.94 14.66 2.95
C TYR A 421 4.43 15.00 2.93
N LEU A 422 5.22 14.13 2.33
CA LEU A 422 6.63 14.37 2.10
C LEU A 422 6.78 14.98 0.69
N GLU A 423 7.45 16.13 0.62
CA GLU A 423 7.89 16.69 -0.66
C GLU A 423 9.21 16.04 -1.09
N ASP A 424 9.58 16.19 -2.35
CA ASP A 424 10.81 15.62 -2.90
C ASP A 424 12.06 16.04 -2.12
N VAL A 425 12.08 17.27 -1.59
CA VAL A 425 13.17 17.76 -0.74
C VAL A 425 13.29 16.95 0.56
N HIS A 426 12.16 16.57 1.17
CA HIS A 426 12.16 15.75 2.38
C HIS A 426 12.62 14.33 2.08
N ILE A 427 12.09 13.74 1.00
CA ILE A 427 12.46 12.39 0.54
C ILE A 427 13.96 12.36 0.23
N SER A 428 14.47 13.32 -0.54
CA SER A 428 15.88 13.40 -0.91
C SER A 428 16.79 13.52 0.32
N LYS A 429 16.42 14.38 1.29
CA LYS A 429 17.19 14.56 2.53
C LYS A 429 17.27 13.27 3.35
N ILE A 430 16.15 12.55 3.50
CA ILE A 430 16.10 11.29 4.24
C ILE A 430 16.89 10.21 3.51
N THR A 431 16.70 10.08 2.20
CA THR A 431 17.39 9.08 1.37
C THR A 431 18.88 9.34 1.33
N GLN A 432 19.32 10.59 1.25
CA GLN A 432 20.73 10.94 1.32
C GLN A 432 21.35 10.54 2.67
N ALA A 433 20.71 10.88 3.81
CA ALA A 433 21.18 10.49 5.13
C ALA A 433 21.28 8.95 5.28
N TYR A 434 20.31 8.21 4.72
CA TYR A 434 20.35 6.75 4.68
C TYR A 434 21.53 6.22 3.84
N ASN A 435 21.79 6.81 2.68
CA ASN A 435 22.89 6.40 1.79
C ASN A 435 24.24 6.73 2.39
N ASP A 436 24.43 7.94 2.93
CA ASP A 436 25.65 8.39 3.55
C ASP A 436 25.97 7.61 4.82
N PHE A 437 24.97 7.10 5.52
CA PHE A 437 25.09 6.29 6.72
C PHE A 437 26.11 6.90 7.71
N CYS A 438 25.89 8.13 8.13
CA CYS A 438 26.76 8.90 9.02
C CYS A 438 25.92 9.75 9.98
N ASP A 439 26.59 10.28 11.00
CA ASP A 439 25.99 11.19 11.95
C ASP A 439 25.66 12.54 11.27
N VAL A 440 24.46 13.03 11.53
CA VAL A 440 24.03 14.39 11.16
C VAL A 440 23.37 15.00 12.39
N ASP A 441 23.92 16.11 12.88
CA ASP A 441 23.47 16.76 14.10
C ASP A 441 21.96 17.06 14.08
N GLY A 442 21.27 16.61 15.11
CA GLY A 442 19.83 16.80 15.28
C GLY A 442 18.95 15.98 14.32
N PHE A 443 19.52 15.23 13.37
CA PHE A 443 18.77 14.54 12.33
C PHE A 443 19.06 13.06 12.23
N ALA A 444 20.34 12.63 12.26
CA ALA A 444 20.72 11.23 12.09
C ALA A 444 21.86 10.81 13.03
N LYS A 445 21.82 9.55 13.51
CA LYS A 445 22.82 8.99 14.39
C LYS A 445 23.09 7.51 14.10
N VAL A 446 24.35 7.15 13.90
CA VAL A 446 24.81 5.76 13.80
C VAL A 446 25.15 5.26 15.20
N VAL A 447 24.61 4.10 15.58
CA VAL A 447 24.79 3.51 16.91
C VAL A 447 25.18 2.03 16.77
N ARG A 448 26.15 1.58 17.56
CA ARG A 448 26.58 0.18 17.56
C ARG A 448 25.52 -0.74 18.19
N ASN A 449 25.34 -1.91 17.64
CA ASN A 449 24.42 -2.92 18.20
C ASN A 449 24.75 -3.24 19.65
N GLU A 450 26.04 -3.36 19.99
CA GLU A 450 26.51 -3.62 21.35
C GLU A 450 26.05 -2.54 22.34
N GLU A 451 26.11 -1.26 21.96
CA GLU A 451 25.63 -0.16 22.77
C GLU A 451 24.12 -0.22 22.98
N ILE A 452 23.36 -0.57 21.94
CA ILE A 452 21.90 -0.69 21.98
C ILE A 452 21.49 -1.79 22.97
N VAL A 453 22.17 -2.94 22.92
CA VAL A 453 21.89 -4.08 23.80
C VAL A 453 22.30 -3.78 25.25
N ALA A 454 23.57 -3.38 25.46
CA ALA A 454 24.12 -3.22 26.79
C ALA A 454 23.56 -2.01 27.55
N ASN A 455 23.53 -0.84 26.92
CA ASN A 455 23.24 0.43 27.60
C ASN A 455 21.79 0.87 27.47
N ASN A 456 21.07 0.38 26.43
CA ASN A 456 19.75 0.89 26.07
C ASN A 456 18.63 -0.15 26.17
N LYS A 457 18.90 -1.33 26.76
CA LYS A 457 17.94 -2.42 26.92
C LYS A 457 17.23 -2.73 25.58
N SER A 458 18.01 -2.82 24.52
CA SER A 458 17.56 -3.09 23.15
C SER A 458 16.39 -2.20 22.66
N LYS A 459 16.27 -0.98 23.19
CA LYS A 459 15.28 -0.02 22.72
C LYS A 459 15.77 0.66 21.44
N LEU A 460 14.93 0.70 20.44
CA LEU A 460 15.19 1.32 19.13
C LEU A 460 14.49 2.70 18.99
N SER A 461 14.10 3.32 20.11
CA SER A 461 13.44 4.63 20.10
C SER A 461 14.38 5.72 19.59
N ILE A 462 14.03 6.37 18.50
CA ILE A 462 14.84 7.35 17.78
C ILE A 462 15.29 8.50 18.69
N LYS A 463 14.36 9.06 19.46
CA LYS A 463 14.61 10.17 20.43
C LYS A 463 15.70 9.85 21.48
N ARG A 464 16.06 8.58 21.65
CA ARG A 464 17.14 8.16 22.54
C ARG A 464 18.52 8.45 21.97
N TYR A 465 18.62 8.39 20.66
CA TYR A 465 19.89 8.46 19.92
C TYR A 465 20.05 9.78 19.18
N VAL A 466 19.00 10.24 18.51
CA VAL A 466 18.96 11.54 17.83
C VAL A 466 18.39 12.57 18.79
N ARG A 467 19.25 13.52 19.20
CA ARG A 467 18.85 14.64 20.05
C ARG A 467 18.59 15.85 19.18
N PRO A 468 17.46 16.57 19.37
CA PRO A 468 17.27 17.85 18.68
C PRO A 468 18.49 18.75 18.97
N ILE A 469 18.93 19.49 17.96
CA ILE A 469 19.84 20.60 18.20
C ILE A 469 19.08 21.49 19.17
N ALA A 470 19.50 21.51 20.44
CA ALA A 470 19.01 22.50 21.33
C ALA A 470 19.26 23.83 20.62
N ALA A 471 18.22 24.60 20.37
CA ALA A 471 18.41 26.02 20.16
C ALA A 471 19.10 26.51 21.44
N THR A 472 20.40 26.48 21.44
CA THR A 472 21.23 27.07 22.45
C THR A 472 21.04 28.59 22.31
N MET A 473 19.93 29.08 22.83
CA MET A 473 20.04 30.35 23.54
C MET A 473 21.07 30.06 24.64
N GLN A 474 22.30 30.46 24.42
CA GLN A 474 23.31 30.55 25.45
C GLN A 474 22.87 31.68 26.40
N LEU A 475 21.78 31.44 27.13
CA LEU A 475 21.49 32.26 28.27
C LEU A 475 22.59 31.97 29.31
N SER A 476 23.28 32.96 29.73
CA SER A 476 24.17 32.85 30.87
C SER A 476 23.38 32.32 32.06
N LEU A 477 24.03 31.70 33.02
CA LEU A 477 23.37 31.22 34.24
C LEU A 477 22.55 32.35 34.92
N SER A 478 23.04 33.60 34.86
CA SER A 478 22.36 34.77 35.38
C SER A 478 21.07 35.11 34.62
N GLU A 479 21.06 34.96 33.31
CA GLU A 479 19.86 35.15 32.49
C GLU A 479 18.82 34.04 32.72
N CYS A 480 19.24 32.78 32.82
CA CYS A 480 18.35 31.66 33.18
C CYS A 480 17.73 31.86 34.59
N VAL A 481 18.49 32.32 35.56
CA VAL A 481 17.98 32.61 36.92
C VAL A 481 17.03 33.81 36.90
N SER A 482 17.30 34.83 36.09
CA SER A 482 16.41 35.98 35.93
C SER A 482 15.07 35.59 35.29
N GLU A 483 15.11 34.81 34.24
CA GLU A 483 13.92 34.31 33.53
C GLU A 483 13.09 33.37 34.44
N TRP A 484 13.75 32.46 35.17
CA TRP A 484 13.12 31.63 36.19
C TRP A 484 12.38 32.46 37.25
N ASN A 485 13.02 33.48 37.80
CA ASN A 485 12.42 34.33 38.81
C ASN A 485 11.21 35.11 38.28
N THR A 486 11.27 35.58 37.01
CA THR A 486 10.16 36.28 36.36
C THR A 486 8.96 35.35 36.19
N ILE A 487 9.17 34.17 35.61
CA ILE A 487 8.11 33.16 35.39
C ILE A 487 7.52 32.69 36.73
N SER A 488 8.37 32.47 37.74
CA SER A 488 7.93 32.05 39.06
C SER A 488 7.05 33.12 39.75
N THR A 489 7.38 34.40 39.55
CA THR A 489 6.58 35.53 40.08
C THR A 489 5.23 35.62 39.35
N GLU A 490 5.19 35.44 38.03
CA GLU A 490 3.95 35.43 37.23
C GLU A 490 3.03 34.27 37.63
N ILE A 491 3.60 33.07 37.84
CA ILE A 491 2.84 31.90 38.29
C ILE A 491 2.23 32.17 39.67
N ASN A 492 3.01 32.67 40.63
CA ASN A 492 2.52 32.98 41.97
C ASN A 492 1.43 34.05 41.95
N SER A 493 1.59 35.12 41.17
CA SER A 493 0.56 36.15 41.01
C SER A 493 -0.73 35.63 40.37
N THR A 494 -0.61 34.68 39.44
CA THR A 494 -1.76 34.05 38.82
C THR A 494 -2.48 33.12 39.81
N ILE A 495 -1.74 32.37 40.60
CA ILE A 495 -2.29 31.53 41.69
C ILE A 495 -3.02 32.39 42.72
N ASP A 496 -2.39 33.49 43.20
CA ASP A 496 -2.99 34.41 44.15
C ASP A 496 -4.28 35.07 43.57
N GLY A 497 -4.27 35.43 42.31
CA GLY A 497 -5.44 35.94 41.61
C GLY A 497 -6.60 34.90 41.47
N LEU A 498 -6.27 33.63 41.29
CA LEU A 498 -7.25 32.55 41.30
C LEU A 498 -7.81 32.28 42.70
N ILE A 499 -6.98 32.27 43.70
CA ILE A 499 -7.42 32.09 45.09
C ILE A 499 -8.37 33.22 45.53
N SER A 500 -8.06 34.47 45.17
CA SER A 500 -8.91 35.62 45.47
C SER A 500 -10.26 35.67 44.73
N GLN A 501 -10.45 34.81 43.70
CA GLN A 501 -11.73 34.65 43.01
C GLN A 501 -12.58 33.51 43.61
N ILE A 502 -12.00 32.66 44.42
CA ILE A 502 -12.65 31.52 45.08
C ILE A 502 -13.09 31.86 46.52
N GLU A 503 -12.42 32.81 47.15
CA GLU A 503 -12.86 33.44 48.42
C GLU A 503 -13.96 34.51 48.14
#